data_371195037c19d00c24da73257f67d872
#
_entry.id   371195037c19d00c24da73257f67d872
#
_cell.length_a   1.000
_cell.length_b   1.000
_cell.length_c   1.000
_cell.angle_alpha   90.00
_cell.angle_beta   90.00
_cell.angle_gamma   90.00
#
_symmetry.space_group_name_H-M   'P 1'
#
loop_
_entity.id
_entity.type
_entity.pdbx_description
1 polymer ?
#
loop_
_entity_poly.entity_id
_entity_poly.type
_entity_poly.pdbx_seq_one_letter_code
_entity_poly.pdbx_strand_id
1 'polypeptide(L)'
;MRYLETILPLSGLTLSIRPRHTNRMRKSSNGHCRIVLTGGPGGGKTTAADFFRREMGERVILVPEAATMVFSGGFPRVHEPNAVHAAQRAIYHVQRNLEDVQAAQYPDRVLLCDRGTVDGAAYWPGQAHEFFEDLGTSMKSELRRYDAVIFFESAAVGGLGIEGGNPIRNESMEQAVELDRKLRALWSQHQRFVLVPHDNSFFKKISFGLAVLESMVRELRSQPQRVKRPKTRSSKA
;
A
#
# COMPACT_ATOMS: atom_id res chain seq x y z
N MET A 1 -20.77 33.34 -33.27
CA MET A 1 -19.72 33.65 -32.25
C MET A 1 -19.19 32.31 -31.71
N ARG A 2 -18.00 31.95 -32.13
CA ARG A 2 -17.34 30.70 -31.68
C ARG A 2 -16.42 31.06 -30.51
N TYR A 3 -16.64 30.48 -29.34
CA TYR A 3 -15.70 30.56 -28.25
C TYR A 3 -14.65 29.43 -28.44
N LEU A 4 -13.42 29.81 -28.74
CA LEU A 4 -12.25 28.98 -28.70
C LEU A 4 -11.77 28.94 -27.26
N GLU A 5 -11.94 27.83 -26.57
CA GLU A 5 -11.27 27.55 -25.30
C GLU A 5 -9.82 27.13 -25.59
N THR A 6 -8.91 28.02 -25.21
CA THR A 6 -7.48 27.77 -25.26
C THR A 6 -7.09 26.90 -24.06
N ILE A 7 -6.89 25.61 -24.30
CA ILE A 7 -6.30 24.70 -23.31
C ILE A 7 -4.81 25.01 -23.26
N LEU A 8 -4.36 25.61 -22.18
CA LEU A 8 -2.93 25.79 -21.89
C LEU A 8 -2.28 24.44 -21.57
N PRO A 9 -1.14 24.08 -22.17
CA PRO A 9 -0.44 22.86 -21.84
C PRO A 9 0.22 23.00 -20.46
N LEU A 10 -0.01 22.04 -19.57
CA LEU A 10 0.72 21.84 -18.33
C LEU A 10 2.17 21.41 -18.65
N SER A 11 3.02 22.35 -19.01
CA SER A 11 4.44 22.15 -19.20
C SER A 11 5.15 22.24 -17.84
N GLY A 12 5.71 21.13 -17.38
CA GLY A 12 6.65 21.17 -16.28
C GLY A 12 6.86 19.92 -15.43
N LEU A 13 6.15 18.81 -15.67
CA LEU A 13 6.41 17.55 -14.96
C LEU A 13 6.88 16.47 -15.93
N THR A 14 8.17 16.48 -16.23
CA THR A 14 8.80 15.38 -16.96
C THR A 14 8.95 14.20 -15.99
N LEU A 15 8.04 13.24 -16.08
CA LEU A 15 8.20 11.93 -15.42
C LEU A 15 9.40 11.25 -16.07
N SER A 16 10.59 11.38 -15.46
CA SER A 16 11.75 10.58 -15.82
C SER A 16 11.58 9.16 -15.30
N ILE A 17 10.69 8.41 -15.94
CA ILE A 17 10.65 6.95 -15.81
C ILE A 17 11.80 6.42 -16.67
N ARG A 18 12.99 6.26 -16.07
CA ARG A 18 14.08 5.54 -16.74
C ARG A 18 13.64 4.09 -16.93
N PRO A 19 13.54 3.57 -18.16
CA PRO A 19 13.32 2.16 -18.39
C PRO A 19 14.60 1.43 -17.97
N ARG A 20 14.63 0.89 -16.75
CA ARG A 20 15.63 -0.11 -16.39
C ARG A 20 15.18 -1.45 -16.95
N HIS A 21 16.02 -2.01 -17.80
CA HIS A 21 16.09 -3.38 -18.31
C HIS A 21 14.88 -4.28 -18.01
N THR A 22 14.33 -4.86 -19.07
CA THR A 22 13.32 -5.91 -19.10
C THR A 22 13.67 -7.09 -18.19
N ASN A 23 13.53 -6.88 -16.87
CA ASN A 23 13.58 -7.96 -15.93
C ASN A 23 12.17 -8.53 -15.84
N ARG A 24 12.00 -9.71 -16.40
CA ARG A 24 10.76 -10.48 -16.51
C ARG A 24 10.07 -10.57 -15.15
N MET A 25 9.08 -9.70 -14.91
CA MET A 25 8.41 -9.59 -13.62
C MET A 25 7.78 -10.92 -13.22
N ARG A 26 8.14 -11.41 -12.05
CA ARG A 26 7.46 -12.52 -11.40
C ARG A 26 6.18 -11.97 -10.75
N LYS A 27 5.01 -12.46 -11.14
CA LYS A 27 3.78 -12.27 -10.35
C LYS A 27 4.00 -12.75 -8.92
N SER A 28 3.35 -12.08 -7.97
CA SER A 28 3.21 -12.54 -6.58
C SER A 28 2.93 -14.05 -6.55
N SER A 29 3.50 -14.75 -5.57
CA SER A 29 3.43 -16.21 -5.44
C SER A 29 2.01 -16.78 -5.40
N ASN A 30 1.00 -15.95 -5.12
CA ASN A 30 -0.41 -16.33 -4.94
C ASN A 30 -1.32 -16.03 -6.15
N GLY A 31 -0.80 -15.58 -7.28
CA GLY A 31 -1.59 -15.42 -8.52
C GLY A 31 -2.48 -14.17 -8.59
N HIS A 32 -2.71 -13.45 -7.48
CA HIS A 32 -3.49 -12.20 -7.44
C HIS A 32 -2.58 -10.98 -7.43
N CYS A 33 -2.99 -9.92 -8.17
CA CYS A 33 -2.28 -8.64 -8.16
C CYS A 33 -2.64 -7.85 -6.90
N ARG A 34 -1.62 -7.42 -6.15
CA ARG A 34 -1.75 -6.60 -4.94
C ARG A 34 -0.97 -5.31 -5.08
N ILE A 35 -1.63 -4.19 -4.89
CA ILE A 35 -1.01 -2.86 -4.82
C ILE A 35 -1.21 -2.32 -3.41
N VAL A 36 -0.13 -1.96 -2.74
CA VAL A 36 -0.20 -1.34 -1.41
C VAL A 36 -0.27 0.17 -1.54
N LEU A 37 -1.19 0.76 -0.81
CA LEU A 37 -1.26 2.18 -0.52
C LEU A 37 -0.80 2.39 0.92
N THR A 38 0.40 2.93 1.12
CA THR A 38 1.02 3.11 2.43
C THR A 38 1.61 4.50 2.62
N GLY A 39 2.22 4.77 3.77
CA GLY A 39 2.83 6.04 4.14
C GLY A 39 2.51 6.44 5.57
N GLY A 40 3.11 7.54 6.05
CA GLY A 40 2.96 8.02 7.42
C GLY A 40 1.54 8.47 7.80
N PRO A 41 1.30 8.70 9.08
CA PRO A 41 0.04 9.29 9.56
C PRO A 41 -0.25 10.63 8.88
N GLY A 42 -1.53 10.96 8.65
CA GLY A 42 -1.92 12.21 8.00
C GLY A 42 -1.61 12.31 6.49
N GLY A 43 -1.16 11.23 5.85
CA GLY A 43 -0.89 11.21 4.40
C GLY A 43 -2.13 11.22 3.49
N GLY A 44 -3.34 11.04 4.05
CA GLY A 44 -4.60 11.01 3.30
C GLY A 44 -4.91 9.67 2.61
N LYS A 45 -4.23 8.59 3.00
CA LYS A 45 -4.34 7.25 2.39
C LYS A 45 -5.75 6.69 2.34
N THR A 46 -6.45 6.66 3.46
CA THR A 46 -7.80 6.08 3.55
C THR A 46 -8.79 6.84 2.68
N THR A 47 -8.72 8.19 2.68
CA THR A 47 -9.52 9.02 1.78
C THR A 47 -9.18 8.76 0.31
N ALA A 48 -7.88 8.63 0.01
CA ALA A 48 -7.42 8.28 -1.34
C ALA A 48 -7.89 6.88 -1.75
N ALA A 49 -7.80 5.89 -0.86
CA ALA A 49 -8.24 4.51 -1.12
C ALA A 49 -9.73 4.43 -1.45
N ASP A 50 -10.58 5.14 -0.70
CA ASP A 50 -12.01 5.21 -0.97
C ASP A 50 -12.31 5.90 -2.30
N PHE A 51 -11.63 7.00 -2.59
CA PHE A 51 -11.77 7.71 -3.87
C PHE A 51 -11.31 6.81 -5.02
N PHE A 52 -10.15 6.18 -4.91
CA PHE A 52 -9.60 5.28 -5.94
C PHE A 52 -10.51 4.09 -6.20
N ARG A 53 -11.10 3.50 -5.15
CA ARG A 53 -12.07 2.42 -5.30
C ARG A 53 -13.28 2.83 -6.15
N ARG A 54 -13.78 4.07 -5.95
CA ARG A 54 -14.92 4.60 -6.72
C ARG A 54 -14.54 4.84 -8.18
N GLU A 55 -13.43 5.51 -8.43
CA GLU A 55 -12.95 5.83 -9.78
C GLU A 55 -12.52 4.59 -10.58
N MET A 56 -11.90 3.64 -9.92
CA MET A 56 -11.46 2.39 -10.56
C MET A 56 -12.59 1.39 -10.76
N GLY A 57 -13.70 1.51 -10.03
CA GLY A 57 -14.85 0.64 -10.10
C GLY A 57 -14.49 -0.84 -9.92
N GLU A 58 -14.98 -1.70 -10.79
CA GLU A 58 -14.76 -3.15 -10.71
C GLU A 58 -13.33 -3.61 -11.04
N ARG A 59 -12.44 -2.71 -11.42
CA ARG A 59 -11.02 -3.06 -11.69
C ARG A 59 -10.23 -3.36 -10.43
N VAL A 60 -10.64 -2.79 -9.30
CA VAL A 60 -9.97 -2.97 -8.00
C VAL A 60 -10.97 -3.39 -6.92
N ILE A 61 -10.48 -4.01 -5.86
CA ILE A 61 -11.19 -4.22 -4.61
C ILE A 61 -10.32 -3.69 -3.46
N LEU A 62 -10.93 -2.92 -2.56
CA LEU A 62 -10.24 -2.37 -1.40
C LEU A 62 -10.10 -3.44 -0.31
N VAL A 63 -8.87 -3.64 0.16
CA VAL A 63 -8.58 -4.35 1.41
C VAL A 63 -8.41 -3.27 2.49
N PRO A 64 -9.32 -3.20 3.48
CA PRO A 64 -9.30 -2.15 4.50
C PRO A 64 -8.11 -2.27 5.44
N GLU A 65 -7.77 -1.17 6.13
CA GLU A 65 -6.69 -1.12 7.12
C GLU A 65 -6.96 -2.05 8.31
N ALA A 66 -6.16 -3.09 8.45
CA ALA A 66 -6.30 -4.07 9.53
C ALA A 66 -6.13 -3.46 10.93
N ALA A 67 -5.23 -2.47 11.09
CA ALA A 67 -5.03 -1.80 12.37
C ALA A 67 -6.32 -1.11 12.86
N THR A 68 -7.03 -0.42 11.97
CA THR A 68 -8.32 0.20 12.29
C THR A 68 -9.33 -0.84 12.75
N MET A 69 -9.41 -2.00 12.09
CA MET A 69 -10.32 -3.09 12.48
C MET A 69 -9.98 -3.67 13.85
N VAL A 70 -8.70 -3.92 14.12
CA VAL A 70 -8.23 -4.50 15.38
C VAL A 70 -8.52 -3.55 16.54
N PHE A 71 -8.15 -2.27 16.44
CA PHE A 71 -8.35 -1.30 17.50
C PHE A 71 -9.82 -0.89 17.68
N SER A 72 -10.58 -0.77 16.60
CA SER A 72 -12.04 -0.52 16.69
C SER A 72 -12.79 -1.74 17.22
N GLY A 73 -12.22 -2.95 17.05
CA GLY A 73 -12.77 -4.21 17.59
C GLY A 73 -12.47 -4.45 19.07
N GLY A 74 -11.85 -3.46 19.77
CA GLY A 74 -11.65 -3.51 21.22
C GLY A 74 -10.25 -3.86 21.70
N PHE A 75 -9.25 -4.03 20.78
CA PHE A 75 -7.86 -4.12 21.21
C PHE A 75 -7.43 -2.81 21.88
N PRO A 76 -6.81 -2.86 23.08
CA PRO A 76 -6.36 -1.65 23.74
C PRO A 76 -5.16 -1.06 23.01
N ARG A 77 -5.17 0.26 22.82
CA ARG A 77 -4.02 0.98 22.25
C ARG A 77 -3.14 1.47 23.39
N VAL A 78 -2.11 0.72 23.69
CA VAL A 78 -1.18 0.94 24.80
C VAL A 78 0.25 1.05 24.30
N HIS A 79 1.15 1.55 25.16
CA HIS A 79 2.56 1.78 24.83
C HIS A 79 3.51 0.74 25.45
N GLU A 80 2.96 -0.20 26.24
CA GLU A 80 3.75 -1.27 26.84
C GLU A 80 4.29 -2.20 25.71
N PRO A 81 5.62 -2.46 25.65
CA PRO A 81 6.24 -3.15 24.51
C PRO A 81 5.63 -4.52 24.18
N ASN A 82 5.36 -5.36 25.19
CA ASN A 82 4.80 -6.69 24.93
C ASN A 82 3.35 -6.61 24.40
N ALA A 83 2.58 -5.61 24.84
CA ALA A 83 1.24 -5.39 24.32
C ALA A 83 1.26 -4.84 22.89
N VAL A 84 2.24 -3.99 22.56
CA VAL A 84 2.48 -3.54 21.18
C VAL A 84 2.88 -4.72 20.29
N HIS A 85 3.78 -5.60 20.74
CA HIS A 85 4.13 -6.83 20.02
C HIS A 85 2.89 -7.67 19.72
N ALA A 86 2.03 -7.91 20.73
CA ALA A 86 0.80 -8.69 20.57
C ALA A 86 -0.16 -8.04 19.56
N ALA A 87 -0.33 -6.71 19.63
CA ALA A 87 -1.18 -5.96 18.71
C ALA A 87 -0.64 -6.02 17.27
N GLN A 88 0.66 -5.85 17.06
CA GLN A 88 1.26 -5.91 15.73
C GLN A 88 1.18 -7.31 15.11
N ARG A 89 1.33 -8.39 15.90
CA ARG A 89 1.05 -9.76 15.46
C ARG A 89 -0.39 -9.92 14.99
N ALA A 90 -1.34 -9.44 15.78
CA ALA A 90 -2.76 -9.51 15.42
C ALA A 90 -3.05 -8.76 14.12
N ILE A 91 -2.56 -7.52 13.99
CA ILE A 91 -2.72 -6.69 12.78
C ILE A 91 -2.13 -7.40 11.55
N TYR A 92 -0.93 -7.96 11.66
CA TYR A 92 -0.28 -8.71 10.57
C TYR A 92 -1.13 -9.89 10.10
N HIS A 93 -1.63 -10.70 11.03
CA HIS A 93 -2.44 -11.87 10.66
C HIS A 93 -3.80 -11.46 10.09
N VAL A 94 -4.44 -10.43 10.66
CA VAL A 94 -5.69 -9.88 10.10
C VAL A 94 -5.47 -9.35 8.69
N GLN A 95 -4.40 -8.57 8.45
CA GLN A 95 -4.08 -8.05 7.12
C GLN A 95 -3.92 -9.18 6.10
N ARG A 96 -3.16 -10.21 6.42
CA ARG A 96 -2.96 -11.35 5.52
C ARG A 96 -4.25 -12.07 5.18
N ASN A 97 -5.06 -12.36 6.20
CA ASN A 97 -6.33 -13.05 6.00
C ASN A 97 -7.34 -12.21 5.21
N LEU A 98 -7.40 -10.88 5.45
CA LEU A 98 -8.23 -9.98 4.64
C LEU A 98 -7.83 -10.00 3.16
N GLU A 99 -6.53 -9.94 2.88
CA GLU A 99 -6.02 -10.04 1.51
C GLU A 99 -6.43 -11.37 0.85
N ASP A 100 -6.31 -12.48 1.58
CA ASP A 100 -6.62 -13.81 1.05
C ASP A 100 -8.14 -13.99 0.85
N VAL A 101 -8.99 -13.47 1.75
CA VAL A 101 -10.46 -13.48 1.60
C VAL A 101 -10.87 -12.67 0.36
N GLN A 102 -10.34 -11.45 0.20
CA GLN A 102 -10.66 -10.61 -0.95
C GLN A 102 -10.17 -11.24 -2.27
N ALA A 103 -8.99 -11.84 -2.25
CA ALA A 103 -8.45 -12.55 -3.39
C ALA A 103 -9.35 -13.75 -3.81
N ALA A 104 -9.86 -14.48 -2.84
CA ALA A 104 -10.75 -15.63 -3.10
C ALA A 104 -12.11 -15.20 -3.68
N GLN A 105 -12.67 -14.09 -3.14
CA GLN A 105 -13.98 -13.58 -3.57
C GLN A 105 -13.92 -12.86 -4.94
N TYR A 106 -12.78 -12.20 -5.26
CA TYR A 106 -12.64 -11.36 -6.43
C TYR A 106 -11.39 -11.72 -7.26
N PRO A 107 -11.36 -12.92 -7.87
CA PRO A 107 -10.17 -13.47 -8.52
C PRO A 107 -9.64 -12.61 -9.68
N ASP A 108 -10.50 -11.83 -10.32
CA ASP A 108 -10.17 -11.01 -11.51
C ASP A 108 -9.90 -9.54 -11.19
N ARG A 109 -9.96 -9.15 -9.91
CA ARG A 109 -9.72 -7.77 -9.47
C ARG A 109 -8.33 -7.60 -8.89
N VAL A 110 -7.79 -6.39 -9.01
CA VAL A 110 -6.56 -6.00 -8.31
C VAL A 110 -6.92 -5.63 -6.87
N LEU A 111 -6.19 -6.16 -5.91
CA LEU A 111 -6.34 -5.79 -4.50
C LEU A 111 -5.60 -4.47 -4.26
N LEU A 112 -6.33 -3.44 -3.88
CA LEU A 112 -5.78 -2.19 -3.35
C LEU A 112 -5.77 -2.29 -1.84
N CYS A 113 -4.60 -2.49 -1.24
CA CYS A 113 -4.46 -2.69 0.20
C CYS A 113 -4.20 -1.35 0.89
N ASP A 114 -5.13 -0.91 1.76
CA ASP A 114 -4.87 0.22 2.67
C ASP A 114 -3.96 -0.29 3.78
N ARG A 115 -2.68 -0.03 3.63
CA ARG A 115 -1.51 -0.62 4.27
C ARG A 115 -1.20 -2.06 3.85
N GLY A 116 0.00 -2.51 4.21
CA GLY A 116 0.48 -3.86 3.93
C GLY A 116 1.17 -4.49 5.14
N THR A 117 1.52 -5.77 5.00
CA THR A 117 2.12 -6.56 6.08
C THR A 117 3.47 -6.03 6.58
N VAL A 118 4.17 -5.24 5.78
CA VAL A 118 5.48 -4.63 6.15
C VAL A 118 5.30 -3.44 7.09
N ASP A 119 4.15 -2.80 7.09
CA ASP A 119 3.90 -1.60 7.92
C ASP A 119 4.13 -1.85 9.41
N GLY A 120 3.78 -3.03 9.91
CA GLY A 120 3.95 -3.41 11.31
C GLY A 120 5.39 -3.28 11.82
N ALA A 121 6.37 -3.49 10.96
CA ALA A 121 7.79 -3.34 11.32
C ALA A 121 8.19 -1.90 11.70
N ALA A 122 7.48 -0.88 11.19
CA ALA A 122 7.70 0.51 11.57
C ALA A 122 7.16 0.86 12.96
N TYR A 123 6.18 0.09 13.44
CA TYR A 123 5.54 0.24 14.75
C TYR A 123 6.07 -0.74 15.78
N TRP A 124 6.96 -1.65 15.38
CA TRP A 124 7.53 -2.66 16.26
C TRP A 124 8.46 -2.03 17.28
N PRO A 125 8.32 -2.32 18.58
CA PRO A 125 9.30 -1.94 19.60
C PRO A 125 10.63 -2.63 19.32
N GLY A 126 11.72 -1.88 19.20
CA GLY A 126 13.04 -2.41 18.87
C GLY A 126 13.37 -2.30 17.38
N GLN A 127 14.02 -3.33 16.83
CA GLN A 127 14.51 -3.31 15.47
C GLN A 127 13.49 -3.90 14.49
N ALA A 128 13.37 -3.29 13.31
CA ALA A 128 12.39 -3.72 12.29
C ALA A 128 12.56 -5.19 11.84
N HIS A 129 13.78 -5.76 11.89
CA HIS A 129 14.01 -7.15 11.50
C HIS A 129 13.39 -8.13 12.49
N GLU A 130 13.36 -7.79 13.79
CA GLU A 130 12.80 -8.61 14.86
C GLU A 130 11.30 -8.89 14.64
N PHE A 131 10.57 -7.93 14.03
CA PHE A 131 9.19 -8.12 13.63
C PHE A 131 9.01 -9.29 12.66
N PHE A 132 9.88 -9.40 11.67
CA PHE A 132 9.80 -10.48 10.69
C PHE A 132 10.24 -11.81 11.27
N GLU A 133 11.24 -11.81 12.15
CA GLU A 133 11.72 -13.00 12.85
C GLU A 133 10.64 -13.57 13.78
N ASP A 134 9.99 -12.72 14.58
CA ASP A 134 8.90 -13.09 15.48
C ASP A 134 7.71 -13.73 14.71
N LEU A 135 7.46 -13.26 13.50
CA LEU A 135 6.40 -13.79 12.62
C LEU A 135 6.85 -14.99 11.77
N GLY A 136 8.08 -15.47 11.91
CA GLY A 136 8.62 -16.59 11.11
C GLY A 136 8.69 -16.28 9.61
N THR A 137 8.91 -15.01 9.23
CA THR A 137 9.00 -14.57 7.85
C THR A 137 10.24 -13.71 7.59
N SER A 138 10.32 -13.02 6.48
CA SER A 138 11.39 -12.08 6.18
C SER A 138 10.86 -10.87 5.41
N MET A 139 11.50 -9.73 5.57
CA MET A 139 11.23 -8.51 4.81
C MET A 139 11.10 -8.78 3.30
N LYS A 140 12.03 -9.55 2.75
CA LYS A 140 12.03 -9.92 1.33
C LYS A 140 10.82 -10.77 0.94
N SER A 141 10.37 -11.65 1.82
CA SER A 141 9.19 -12.49 1.60
C SER A 141 7.92 -11.64 1.60
N GLU A 142 7.79 -10.72 2.55
CA GLU A 142 6.63 -9.85 2.67
C GLU A 142 6.54 -8.83 1.54
N LEU A 143 7.65 -8.21 1.13
CA LEU A 143 7.68 -7.33 -0.04
C LEU A 143 7.23 -8.04 -1.33
N ARG A 144 7.57 -9.33 -1.50
CA ARG A 144 7.18 -10.12 -2.68
C ARG A 144 5.69 -10.45 -2.75
N ARG A 145 4.94 -10.23 -1.69
CA ARG A 145 3.48 -10.41 -1.68
C ARG A 145 2.78 -9.39 -2.56
N TYR A 146 3.43 -8.24 -2.77
CA TYR A 146 2.88 -7.08 -3.47
C TYR A 146 3.54 -6.90 -4.84
N ASP A 147 2.75 -6.46 -5.81
CA ASP A 147 3.20 -6.19 -7.18
C ASP A 147 3.67 -4.74 -7.35
N ALA A 148 3.15 -3.82 -6.52
CA ALA A 148 3.56 -2.42 -6.49
C ALA A 148 3.21 -1.75 -5.16
N VAL A 149 3.87 -0.62 -4.91
CA VAL A 149 3.68 0.20 -3.70
C VAL A 149 3.50 1.66 -4.11
N ILE A 150 2.43 2.28 -3.64
CA ILE A 150 2.17 3.71 -3.73
C ILE A 150 2.32 4.29 -2.34
N PHE A 151 3.36 5.09 -2.14
CA PHE A 151 3.67 5.69 -0.85
C PHE A 151 3.18 7.12 -0.79
N PHE A 152 2.22 7.40 0.08
CA PHE A 152 1.68 8.72 0.34
C PHE A 152 2.45 9.39 1.48
N GLU A 153 3.32 10.34 1.14
CA GLU A 153 4.09 11.09 2.12
C GLU A 153 3.17 11.84 3.09
N SER A 154 3.50 11.84 4.37
CA SER A 154 2.71 12.52 5.41
C SER A 154 2.67 14.04 5.20
N ALA A 155 1.54 14.67 5.53
CA ALA A 155 1.43 16.13 5.57
C ALA A 155 2.36 16.73 6.64
N ALA A 156 2.66 15.98 7.70
CA ALA A 156 3.61 16.40 8.75
C ALA A 156 5.02 16.68 8.21
N VAL A 157 5.45 15.96 7.16
CA VAL A 157 6.74 16.21 6.48
C VAL A 157 6.76 17.61 5.85
N GLY A 158 5.63 18.12 5.38
CA GLY A 158 5.47 19.48 4.86
C GLY A 158 5.19 20.53 5.93
N GLY A 159 5.26 20.19 7.23
CA GLY A 159 4.98 21.11 8.33
C GLY A 159 3.50 21.44 8.53
N LEU A 160 2.59 20.72 7.88
CA LEU A 160 1.15 20.91 8.08
C LEU A 160 0.65 20.05 9.24
N GLY A 161 -0.25 20.62 10.05
CA GLY A 161 -0.93 19.92 11.12
C GLY A 161 -1.70 18.70 10.58
N ILE A 162 -1.62 17.58 11.29
CA ILE A 162 -2.35 16.34 10.99
C ILE A 162 -3.71 16.27 11.70
N GLU A 163 -4.20 17.42 12.16
CA GLU A 163 -5.47 17.58 12.88
C GLU A 163 -6.66 17.18 11.99
N GLY A 164 -7.65 16.50 12.58
CA GLY A 164 -8.87 16.07 11.85
C GLY A 164 -8.79 14.72 11.15
N GLY A 165 -7.71 13.95 11.36
CA GLY A 165 -7.60 12.56 10.89
C GLY A 165 -8.44 11.57 11.70
N ASN A 166 -8.21 10.27 11.48
CA ASN A 166 -8.85 9.17 12.19
C ASN A 166 -8.72 9.36 13.72
N PRO A 167 -9.85 9.46 14.49
CA PRO A 167 -9.85 9.71 15.95
C PRO A 167 -9.11 8.63 16.76
N ILE A 168 -8.77 7.50 16.13
CA ILE A 168 -7.98 6.43 16.74
C ILE A 168 -6.48 6.80 16.77
N ARG A 169 -6.03 7.89 16.13
CA ARG A 169 -4.62 8.29 16.03
C ARG A 169 -4.26 9.34 17.06
N ASN A 170 -3.18 9.08 17.81
CA ASN A 170 -2.67 9.94 18.88
C ASN A 170 -1.21 10.35 18.66
N GLU A 171 -0.67 10.20 17.45
CA GLU A 171 0.73 10.53 17.16
C GLU A 171 0.94 12.05 17.12
N SER A 172 2.02 12.53 17.75
CA SER A 172 2.49 13.91 17.57
C SER A 172 3.00 14.14 16.15
N MET A 173 3.22 15.41 15.75
CA MET A 173 3.77 15.73 14.43
C MET A 173 5.15 15.09 14.24
N GLU A 174 6.01 15.14 15.27
CA GLU A 174 7.36 14.54 15.23
C GLU A 174 7.28 13.02 15.09
N GLN A 175 6.37 12.39 15.81
CA GLN A 175 6.13 10.94 15.69
C GLN A 175 5.62 10.58 14.30
N ALA A 176 4.76 11.39 13.70
CA ALA A 176 4.25 11.16 12.36
C ALA A 176 5.36 11.27 11.30
N VAL A 177 6.26 12.25 11.41
CA VAL A 177 7.44 12.38 10.53
C VAL A 177 8.38 11.20 10.67
N GLU A 178 8.67 10.76 11.89
CA GLU A 178 9.54 9.62 12.14
C GLU A 178 8.94 8.31 11.62
N LEU A 179 7.64 8.09 11.80
CA LEU A 179 6.93 6.94 11.23
C LEU A 179 6.92 6.98 9.70
N ASP A 180 6.72 8.14 9.10
CA ASP A 180 6.80 8.30 7.64
C ASP A 180 8.19 7.91 7.13
N ARG A 181 9.25 8.37 7.80
CA ARG A 181 10.64 8.03 7.47
C ARG A 181 10.91 6.53 7.57
N LYS A 182 10.47 5.88 8.67
CA LYS A 182 10.62 4.43 8.88
C LYS A 182 9.87 3.62 7.81
N LEU A 183 8.61 3.94 7.58
CA LEU A 183 7.80 3.28 6.56
C LEU A 183 8.40 3.44 5.17
N ARG A 184 8.88 4.64 4.83
CA ARG A 184 9.53 4.92 3.55
C ARG A 184 10.81 4.09 3.39
N ALA A 185 11.64 4.00 4.43
CA ALA A 185 12.87 3.20 4.40
C ALA A 185 12.58 1.70 4.18
N LEU A 186 11.49 1.17 4.76
CA LEU A 186 11.06 -0.20 4.56
C LEU A 186 10.53 -0.43 3.15
N TRP A 187 9.54 0.35 2.72
CA TRP A 187 8.84 0.13 1.46
C TRP A 187 9.64 0.52 0.22
N SER A 188 10.58 1.47 0.31
CA SER A 188 11.44 1.85 -0.83
C SER A 188 12.35 0.72 -1.32
N GLN A 189 12.49 -0.36 -0.56
CA GLN A 189 13.18 -1.58 -1.00
C GLN A 189 12.35 -2.41 -2.00
N HIS A 190 11.06 -2.08 -2.18
CA HIS A 190 10.24 -2.72 -3.19
C HIS A 190 10.61 -2.22 -4.59
N GLN A 191 10.71 -3.13 -5.57
CA GLN A 191 11.17 -2.81 -6.94
C GLN A 191 10.26 -1.82 -7.68
N ARG A 192 8.95 -1.84 -7.38
CA ARG A 192 7.94 -0.92 -7.95
C ARG A 192 7.38 -0.03 -6.85
N PHE A 193 8.23 0.79 -6.29
CA PHE A 193 7.88 1.82 -5.32
C PHE A 193 7.69 3.15 -6.03
N VAL A 194 6.55 3.80 -5.79
CA VAL A 194 6.27 5.16 -6.28
C VAL A 194 5.90 6.05 -5.10
N LEU A 195 6.63 7.14 -4.94
CA LEU A 195 6.34 8.17 -3.97
C LEU A 195 5.30 9.14 -4.53
N VAL A 196 4.24 9.36 -3.79
CA VAL A 196 3.31 10.48 -3.95
C VAL A 196 3.70 11.53 -2.90
N PRO A 197 4.44 12.59 -3.30
CA PRO A 197 4.95 13.56 -2.34
C PRO A 197 3.82 14.35 -1.70
N HIS A 198 4.13 14.96 -0.56
CA HIS A 198 3.25 15.96 0.03
C HIS A 198 3.03 17.11 -0.97
N ASP A 199 1.80 17.59 -1.05
CA ASP A 199 1.42 18.79 -1.81
C ASP A 199 0.42 19.58 -0.96
N ASN A 200 0.51 20.91 -1.01
CA ASN A 200 -0.44 21.79 -0.32
C ASN A 200 -1.87 21.63 -0.83
N SER A 201 -2.03 21.19 -2.08
CA SER A 201 -3.31 20.82 -2.63
C SER A 201 -3.57 19.31 -2.50
N PHE A 202 -4.42 18.94 -1.57
CA PHE A 202 -4.85 17.56 -1.39
C PHE A 202 -5.44 16.95 -2.68
N PHE A 203 -6.16 17.76 -3.45
CA PHE A 203 -6.72 17.33 -4.74
C PHE A 203 -5.62 16.96 -5.74
N LYS A 204 -4.56 17.77 -5.87
CA LYS A 204 -3.42 17.44 -6.76
C LYS A 204 -2.75 16.15 -6.33
N LYS A 205 -2.53 15.99 -5.04
CA LYS A 205 -1.93 14.78 -4.48
C LYS A 205 -2.75 13.53 -4.79
N ILE A 206 -4.06 13.57 -4.58
CA ILE A 206 -4.96 12.46 -4.89
C ILE A 206 -5.01 12.18 -6.39
N SER A 207 -5.12 13.21 -7.23
CA SER A 207 -5.15 13.06 -8.69
C SER A 207 -3.87 12.41 -9.22
N PHE A 208 -2.71 12.81 -8.68
CA PHE A 208 -1.44 12.16 -9.01
C PHE A 208 -1.41 10.70 -8.58
N GLY A 209 -1.85 10.40 -7.34
CA GLY A 209 -1.94 9.02 -6.85
C GLY A 209 -2.88 8.15 -7.67
N LEU A 210 -4.01 8.69 -8.13
CA LEU A 210 -4.95 7.98 -9.01
C LEU A 210 -4.30 7.66 -10.37
N ALA A 211 -3.64 8.62 -10.99
CA ALA A 211 -2.97 8.42 -12.27
C ALA A 211 -1.87 7.33 -12.16
N VAL A 212 -1.13 7.30 -11.05
CA VAL A 212 -0.16 6.25 -10.76
C VAL A 212 -0.84 4.89 -10.64
N LEU A 213 -1.93 4.80 -9.87
CA LEU A 213 -2.69 3.55 -9.70
C LEU A 213 -3.24 3.04 -11.04
N GLU A 214 -3.85 3.92 -11.83
CA GLU A 214 -4.39 3.56 -13.17
C GLU A 214 -3.31 2.98 -14.09
N SER A 215 -2.13 3.61 -14.11
CA SER A 215 -0.99 3.11 -14.88
C SER A 215 -0.57 1.71 -14.43
N MET A 216 -0.42 1.52 -13.10
CA MET A 216 -0.05 0.22 -12.52
C MET A 216 -1.06 -0.88 -12.83
N VAL A 217 -2.36 -0.58 -12.65
CA VAL A 217 -3.44 -1.55 -12.92
C VAL A 217 -3.48 -1.92 -14.41
N ARG A 218 -3.30 -0.95 -15.31
CA ARG A 218 -3.24 -1.20 -16.75
C ARG A 218 -2.08 -2.13 -17.11
N GLU A 219 -0.89 -1.86 -16.59
CA GLU A 219 0.29 -2.69 -16.81
C GLU A 219 0.12 -4.12 -16.26
N LEU A 220 -0.41 -4.26 -15.05
CA LEU A 220 -0.60 -5.56 -14.41
C LEU A 220 -1.65 -6.41 -15.14
N ARG A 221 -2.70 -5.79 -15.68
CA ARG A 221 -3.75 -6.49 -16.44
C ARG A 221 -3.35 -6.82 -17.87
N SER A 222 -2.46 -6.06 -18.47
CA SER A 222 -1.95 -6.32 -19.84
C SER A 222 -0.98 -7.50 -19.92
N GLN A 223 -0.45 -7.97 -18.78
CA GLN A 223 0.43 -9.13 -18.77
C GLN A 223 -0.37 -10.42 -18.91
N PRO A 224 -0.04 -11.33 -19.88
CA PRO A 224 -0.78 -12.58 -20.06
C PRO A 224 -0.75 -13.41 -18.78
N GLN A 225 -1.92 -13.88 -18.36
CA GLN A 225 -2.05 -14.79 -17.24
C GLN A 225 -1.29 -16.08 -17.56
N ARG A 226 -0.28 -16.41 -16.77
CA ARG A 226 0.36 -17.73 -16.84
C ARG A 226 -0.62 -18.75 -16.29
N VAL A 227 -1.34 -19.42 -17.17
CA VAL A 227 -2.13 -20.60 -16.83
C VAL A 227 -1.20 -21.59 -16.12
N LYS A 228 -1.46 -21.89 -14.86
CA LYS A 228 -0.81 -23.00 -14.17
C LYS A 228 -1.18 -24.26 -14.94
N ARG A 229 -0.23 -24.87 -15.66
CA ARG A 229 -0.43 -26.23 -16.18
C ARG A 229 -0.78 -27.12 -15.00
N PRO A 230 -1.90 -27.88 -15.05
CA PRO A 230 -2.21 -28.86 -14.02
C PRO A 230 -1.02 -29.82 -13.91
N LYS A 231 -0.56 -30.07 -12.69
CA LYS A 231 0.40 -31.15 -12.44
C LYS A 231 -0.27 -32.44 -12.87
N THR A 232 0.13 -33.03 -13.99
CA THR A 232 -0.24 -34.39 -14.35
C THR A 232 0.19 -35.29 -13.22
N ARG A 233 -0.78 -35.89 -12.53
CA ARG A 233 -0.53 -37.00 -11.62
C ARG A 233 0.08 -38.13 -12.48
N SER A 234 1.35 -38.38 -12.26
CA SER A 234 2.00 -39.61 -12.74
C SER A 234 1.35 -40.76 -11.99
N SER A 235 0.47 -41.50 -12.66
CA SER A 235 0.02 -42.79 -12.22
C SER A 235 1.20 -43.76 -12.36
N LYS A 236 1.82 -44.10 -11.24
CA LYS A 236 2.66 -45.30 -11.18
C LYS A 236 1.72 -46.50 -11.05
N ALA A 237 1.69 -47.30 -12.10
CA ALA A 237 1.26 -48.66 -12.04
C ALA A 237 2.24 -49.51 -11.25
#